data_7ad0d76cdcadbae212ea7a7c31095142
#
_entry.id   7ad0d76cdcadbae212ea7a7c31095142
#
_cell.length_a   1.000
_cell.length_b   1.000
_cell.length_c   1.000
_cell.angle_alpha   90.00
_cell.angle_beta   90.00
_cell.angle_gamma   90.00
#
_symmetry.space_group_name_H-M   'P 1'
#
loop_
_entity.id
_entity.type
_entity.pdbx_description
1 polymer ?
#
loop_
_entity_poly.entity_id
_entity_poly.type
_entity_poly.pdbx_seq_one_letter_code
_entity_poly.pdbx_strand_id
1 'polypeptide(L)'
;MAKLILASASPRRQAILRHLKIPFEVHLATCKESVRVGDPVATVGQNAALKALSVSKRYPHEVILAADTVVAFNGKVLGKPKDYEEAQQWLLDYSGRSQQVYTAVAFLKPGHRDPDLFIEATSLVFKQYGLGTVQEYL
;
A
#
# COMPACT_ATOMS: atom_id res chain seq x y z
N MET A 1 12.64 -25.57 -2.12
CA MET A 1 12.18 -24.41 -2.89
C MET A 1 11.54 -23.39 -1.95
N ALA A 2 11.93 -22.13 -2.10
CA ALA A 2 11.40 -21.07 -1.25
C ALA A 2 9.93 -20.81 -1.55
N LYS A 3 9.14 -20.57 -0.50
CA LYS A 3 7.75 -20.17 -0.62
C LYS A 3 7.67 -18.66 -0.83
N LEU A 4 6.56 -18.21 -1.40
CA LEU A 4 6.25 -16.78 -1.46
C LEU A 4 5.38 -16.42 -0.26
N ILE A 5 5.82 -15.44 0.51
CA ILE A 5 5.08 -14.89 1.64
C ILE A 5 4.63 -13.48 1.29
N LEU A 6 3.32 -13.25 1.36
CA LEU A 6 2.74 -11.93 1.20
C LEU A 6 2.60 -11.28 2.57
N ALA A 7 3.34 -10.20 2.80
CA ALA A 7 3.34 -9.46 4.05
C ALA A 7 2.26 -8.35 4.02
N SER A 8 1.03 -8.72 3.71
CA SER A 8 -0.08 -7.77 3.56
C SER A 8 -1.41 -8.41 3.88
N ALA A 9 -2.26 -7.69 4.60
CA ALA A 9 -3.64 -8.08 4.87
C ALA A 9 -4.60 -7.68 3.74
N SER A 10 -4.15 -6.95 2.72
CA SER A 10 -4.99 -6.43 1.66
C SER A 10 -5.67 -7.55 0.87
N PRO A 11 -7.02 -7.65 0.88
CA PRO A 11 -7.72 -8.65 0.08
C PRO A 11 -7.50 -8.47 -1.41
N ARG A 12 -7.31 -7.22 -1.85
CA ARG A 12 -7.07 -6.88 -3.25
C ARG A 12 -5.74 -7.45 -3.74
N ARG A 13 -4.68 -7.32 -2.93
CA ARG A 13 -3.36 -7.86 -3.28
C ARG A 13 -3.37 -9.39 -3.29
N GLN A 14 -4.06 -9.99 -2.34
CA GLN A 14 -4.27 -11.45 -2.33
C GLN A 14 -5.00 -11.92 -3.58
N ALA A 15 -6.05 -11.19 -3.99
CA ALA A 15 -6.82 -11.52 -5.19
C ALA A 15 -5.96 -11.45 -6.45
N ILE A 16 -5.06 -10.47 -6.55
CA ILE A 16 -4.14 -10.33 -7.68
C ILE A 16 -3.25 -11.58 -7.80
N LEU A 17 -2.66 -12.02 -6.70
CA LEU A 17 -1.78 -13.20 -6.71
C LEU A 17 -2.55 -14.48 -7.05
N ARG A 18 -3.80 -14.62 -6.55
CA ARG A 18 -4.65 -15.75 -6.91
C ARG A 18 -5.01 -15.75 -8.38
N HIS A 19 -5.32 -14.58 -8.93
CA HIS A 19 -5.63 -14.43 -10.35
C HIS A 19 -4.44 -14.82 -11.22
N LEU A 20 -3.22 -14.51 -10.80
CA LEU A 20 -1.99 -14.88 -11.48
C LEU A 20 -1.60 -16.35 -11.24
N LYS A 21 -2.37 -17.07 -10.43
CA LYS A 21 -2.12 -18.48 -10.06
C LYS A 21 -0.76 -18.69 -9.38
N ILE A 22 -0.32 -17.70 -8.61
CA ILE A 22 0.90 -17.78 -7.82
C ILE A 22 0.56 -18.26 -6.41
N PRO A 23 1.08 -19.43 -5.97
CA PRO A 23 0.85 -19.88 -4.60
C PRO A 23 1.59 -19.00 -3.60
N PHE A 24 0.93 -18.66 -2.51
CA PHE A 24 1.49 -17.81 -1.46
C PHE A 24 0.86 -18.10 -0.10
N GLU A 25 1.57 -17.67 0.95
CA GLU A 25 1.04 -17.63 2.31
C GLU A 25 1.00 -16.18 2.79
N VAL A 26 0.04 -15.84 3.65
CA VAL A 26 -0.08 -14.49 4.21
C VAL A 26 0.49 -14.49 5.63
N HIS A 27 1.45 -13.60 5.88
CA HIS A 27 2.01 -13.37 7.20
C HIS A 27 2.18 -11.87 7.39
N LEU A 28 1.43 -11.31 8.34
CA LEU A 28 1.39 -9.86 8.53
C LEU A 28 2.68 -9.31 9.12
N ALA A 29 3.06 -8.13 8.65
CA ALA A 29 4.17 -7.38 9.21
C ALA A 29 3.79 -6.80 10.57
N THR A 30 4.77 -6.72 11.48
CA THR A 30 4.60 -6.16 12.82
C THR A 30 5.35 -4.84 12.99
N CYS A 31 5.77 -4.22 11.90
CA CYS A 31 6.47 -2.96 11.93
C CYS A 31 5.52 -1.77 12.00
N LYS A 32 6.03 -0.64 12.48
CA LYS A 32 5.29 0.60 12.54
C LYS A 32 5.50 1.38 11.24
N GLU A 33 4.41 1.65 10.55
CA GLU A 33 4.43 2.49 9.36
C GLU A 33 4.57 3.97 9.73
N SER A 34 5.20 4.75 8.86
CA SER A 34 5.33 6.19 9.03
C SER A 34 5.00 6.91 7.73
N VAL A 35 4.64 8.19 7.85
CA VAL A 35 4.37 9.06 6.71
C VAL A 35 5.40 10.18 6.72
N ARG A 36 6.12 10.35 5.60
CA ARG A 36 6.99 11.50 5.42
C ARG A 36 6.21 12.62 4.77
N VAL A 37 6.11 13.74 5.47
CA VAL A 37 5.34 14.90 5.01
C VAL A 37 5.87 15.38 3.66
N GLY A 38 4.97 15.47 2.66
CA GLY A 38 5.31 15.95 1.32
C GLY A 38 6.17 15.02 0.48
N ASP A 39 6.43 13.78 0.93
CA ASP A 39 7.26 12.83 0.18
C ASP A 39 6.57 11.45 0.07
N PRO A 40 5.66 11.29 -0.89
CA PRO A 40 4.94 10.03 -1.06
C PRO A 40 5.84 8.89 -1.51
N VAL A 41 6.85 9.15 -2.33
CA VAL A 41 7.77 8.11 -2.82
C VAL A 41 8.58 7.52 -1.66
N ALA A 42 9.17 8.39 -0.83
CA ALA A 42 9.92 7.95 0.34
C ALA A 42 9.02 7.21 1.33
N THR A 43 7.78 7.68 1.52
CA THR A 43 6.82 7.05 2.42
C THR A 43 6.52 5.61 2.00
N VAL A 44 6.10 5.39 0.76
CA VAL A 44 5.73 4.04 0.32
C VAL A 44 6.92 3.11 0.22
N GLY A 45 8.06 3.62 -0.24
CA GLY A 45 9.28 2.82 -0.36
C GLY A 45 9.77 2.34 1.00
N GLN A 46 9.84 3.24 1.97
CA GLN A 46 10.28 2.92 3.32
C GLN A 46 9.33 1.95 4.01
N ASN A 47 8.04 2.18 3.92
CA ASN A 47 7.04 1.32 4.55
C ASN A 47 7.03 -0.08 3.94
N ALA A 48 7.08 -0.19 2.62
CA ALA A 48 7.14 -1.49 1.95
C ALA A 48 8.40 -2.27 2.35
N ALA A 49 9.56 -1.60 2.36
CA ALA A 49 10.81 -2.22 2.77
C ALA A 49 10.77 -2.70 4.22
N LEU A 50 10.25 -1.88 5.14
CA LEU A 50 10.12 -2.25 6.56
C LEU A 50 9.21 -3.46 6.76
N LYS A 51 8.11 -3.52 6.02
CA LYS A 51 7.20 -4.67 6.07
C LYS A 51 7.90 -5.95 5.62
N ALA A 52 8.63 -5.89 4.51
CA ALA A 52 9.36 -7.05 4.00
C ALA A 52 10.43 -7.51 5.00
N LEU A 53 11.21 -6.59 5.53
CA LEU A 53 12.26 -6.89 6.51
C LEU A 53 11.69 -7.46 7.82
N SER A 54 10.58 -6.91 8.28
CA SER A 54 9.89 -7.40 9.49
C SER A 54 9.49 -8.86 9.37
N VAL A 55 8.92 -9.24 8.24
CA VAL A 55 8.49 -10.63 8.01
C VAL A 55 9.67 -11.55 7.75
N SER A 56 10.71 -11.07 7.07
CA SER A 56 11.89 -11.89 6.77
C SER A 56 12.63 -12.38 8.02
N LYS A 57 12.53 -11.67 9.12
CA LYS A 57 13.12 -12.10 10.39
C LYS A 57 12.53 -13.40 10.89
N ARG A 58 11.23 -13.62 10.64
CA ARG A 58 10.54 -14.86 11.01
C ARG A 58 10.69 -15.95 9.96
N TYR A 59 10.92 -15.56 8.71
CA TYR A 59 10.97 -16.47 7.55
C TYR A 59 12.20 -16.18 6.71
N PRO A 60 13.42 -16.40 7.26
CA PRO A 60 14.65 -15.97 6.59
C PRO A 60 14.99 -16.75 5.32
N HIS A 61 14.34 -17.88 5.07
CA HIS A 61 14.61 -18.73 3.91
C HIS A 61 13.53 -18.62 2.84
N GLU A 62 12.57 -17.71 3.02
CA GLU A 62 11.44 -17.57 2.11
C GLU A 62 11.56 -16.27 1.30
N VAL A 63 10.79 -16.20 0.20
CA VAL A 63 10.66 -14.98 -0.60
C VAL A 63 9.55 -14.12 0.02
N ILE A 64 9.83 -12.86 0.31
CA ILE A 64 8.87 -11.96 0.93
C ILE A 64 8.44 -10.89 -0.08
N LEU A 65 7.14 -10.71 -0.21
CA LEU A 65 6.53 -9.66 -1.01
C LEU A 65 5.74 -8.76 -0.09
N ALA A 66 6.06 -7.47 -0.10
CA ALA A 66 5.34 -6.47 0.68
C ALA A 66 4.99 -5.29 -0.22
N ALA A 67 4.03 -4.50 0.20
CA ALA A 67 3.65 -3.31 -0.54
C ALA A 67 3.06 -2.26 0.39
N ASP A 68 3.13 -1.01 -0.05
CA ASP A 68 2.47 0.10 0.61
C ASP A 68 1.89 1.05 -0.43
N THR A 69 0.78 1.69 -0.11
CA THR A 69 0.09 2.62 -1.01
C THR A 69 -0.32 3.86 -0.22
N VAL A 70 -0.04 5.02 -0.80
CA VAL A 70 -0.52 6.30 -0.26
C VAL A 70 -1.10 7.15 -1.38
N VAL A 71 -1.93 8.10 -1.00
CA VAL A 71 -2.50 9.11 -1.89
C VAL A 71 -1.78 10.43 -1.65
N ALA A 72 -1.38 11.10 -2.73
CA ALA A 72 -0.90 12.47 -2.67
C ALA A 72 -2.01 13.39 -3.19
N PHE A 73 -2.49 14.27 -2.34
CA PHE A 73 -3.57 15.17 -2.64
C PHE A 73 -3.33 16.51 -1.98
N ASN A 74 -3.37 17.59 -2.78
CA ASN A 74 -3.28 18.95 -2.30
C ASN A 74 -2.04 19.19 -1.41
N GLY A 75 -0.90 18.65 -1.83
CA GLY A 75 0.38 18.77 -1.10
C GLY A 75 0.52 17.89 0.13
N LYS A 76 -0.46 17.03 0.39
CA LYS A 76 -0.45 16.12 1.54
C LYS A 76 -0.27 14.68 1.11
N VAL A 77 0.37 13.89 1.96
CA VAL A 77 0.47 12.44 1.79
C VAL A 77 -0.54 11.81 2.74
N LEU A 78 -1.50 11.08 2.17
CA LEU A 78 -2.62 10.48 2.90
C LEU A 78 -2.50 8.96 2.88
N GLY A 79 -2.47 8.36 4.05
CA GLY A 79 -2.53 6.91 4.21
C GLY A 79 -3.98 6.44 4.36
N LYS A 80 -4.26 5.67 5.40
CA LYS A 80 -5.61 5.22 5.71
C LYS A 80 -6.34 6.27 6.54
N PRO A 81 -7.65 6.50 6.29
CA PRO A 81 -8.42 7.36 7.16
C PRO A 81 -8.55 6.71 8.55
N LYS A 82 -8.55 7.55 9.58
CA LYS A 82 -8.64 7.07 10.96
C LYS A 82 -10.04 6.62 11.35
N ASP A 83 -11.07 7.18 10.69
CA ASP A 83 -12.48 6.89 10.95
C ASP A 83 -13.34 7.18 9.72
N TYR A 84 -14.65 6.91 9.86
CA TYR A 84 -15.62 7.15 8.80
C TYR A 84 -15.71 8.62 8.41
N GLU A 85 -15.68 9.52 9.40
CA GLU A 85 -15.80 10.96 9.15
C GLU A 85 -14.64 11.49 8.32
N GLU A 86 -13.41 11.05 8.61
CA GLU A 86 -12.23 11.43 7.85
C GLU A 86 -12.31 10.88 6.41
N ALA A 87 -12.73 9.62 6.24
CA ALA A 87 -12.93 9.02 4.94
C ALA A 87 -13.96 9.80 4.11
N GLN A 88 -15.09 10.17 4.73
CA GLN A 88 -16.12 10.97 4.09
C GLN A 88 -15.57 12.33 3.66
N GLN A 89 -14.84 13.01 4.53
CA GLN A 89 -14.26 14.32 4.21
C GLN A 89 -13.28 14.23 3.05
N TRP A 90 -12.42 13.22 3.06
CA TRP A 90 -11.46 13.03 1.96
C TRP A 90 -12.17 12.81 0.63
N LEU A 91 -13.20 11.98 0.59
CA LEU A 91 -13.95 11.75 -0.63
C LEU A 91 -14.64 13.00 -1.13
N LEU A 92 -15.17 13.82 -0.22
CA LEU A 92 -15.75 15.11 -0.59
C LEU A 92 -14.70 16.06 -1.16
N ASP A 93 -13.52 16.09 -0.56
CA ASP A 93 -12.43 16.95 -1.03
C ASP A 93 -11.93 16.54 -2.43
N TYR A 94 -11.98 15.25 -2.76
CA TYR A 94 -11.56 14.74 -4.07
C TYR A 94 -12.52 15.08 -5.20
N SER A 95 -13.77 15.42 -4.90
CA SER A 95 -14.81 15.69 -5.92
C SER A 95 -14.35 16.74 -6.93
N GLY A 96 -14.36 16.38 -8.21
CA GLY A 96 -13.95 17.27 -9.30
C GLY A 96 -12.48 17.61 -9.35
N ARG A 97 -11.63 16.92 -8.58
CA ARG A 97 -10.19 17.19 -8.49
C ARG A 97 -9.38 15.96 -8.87
N SER A 98 -8.08 16.17 -9.05
CA SER A 98 -7.16 15.09 -9.32
C SER A 98 -6.35 14.74 -8.08
N GLN A 99 -5.91 13.48 -8.02
CA GLN A 99 -4.97 13.01 -7.01
C GLN A 99 -3.98 12.05 -7.66
N GLN A 100 -2.89 11.77 -6.95
CA GLN A 100 -1.92 10.76 -7.36
C GLN A 100 -1.88 9.65 -6.34
N VAL A 101 -1.79 8.41 -6.82
CA VAL A 101 -1.67 7.23 -5.98
C VAL A 101 -0.29 6.64 -6.20
N TYR A 102 0.47 6.49 -5.12
CA TYR A 102 1.79 5.90 -5.16
C TYR A 102 1.75 4.54 -4.48
N THR A 103 2.29 3.53 -5.14
CA THR A 103 2.45 2.20 -4.58
C THR A 103 3.89 1.77 -4.70
N ALA A 104 4.46 1.27 -3.62
CA ALA A 104 5.75 0.61 -3.64
C ALA A 104 5.55 -0.88 -3.39
N VAL A 105 6.30 -1.69 -4.13
CA VAL A 105 6.38 -3.13 -3.92
C VAL A 105 7.80 -3.47 -3.52
N ALA A 106 7.96 -4.16 -2.40
CA ALA A 106 9.24 -4.63 -1.92
C ALA A 106 9.32 -6.15 -2.10
N PHE A 107 10.37 -6.61 -2.74
CA PHE A 107 10.60 -8.02 -3.01
C PHE A 107 11.94 -8.41 -2.38
N LEU A 108 11.89 -9.24 -1.35
CA LEU A 108 13.08 -9.66 -0.61
C LEU A 108 13.33 -11.15 -0.83
N LYS A 109 14.46 -11.45 -1.45
CA LYS A 109 14.91 -12.82 -1.69
C LYS A 109 15.60 -13.40 -0.46
N PRO A 110 15.56 -14.74 -0.26
CA PRO A 110 16.28 -15.37 0.83
C PRO A 110 17.78 -15.04 0.78
N GLY A 111 18.35 -14.70 1.93
CA GLY A 111 19.78 -14.39 2.01
C GLY A 111 20.18 -12.99 1.58
N HIS A 112 19.27 -12.22 1.03
CA HIS A 112 19.52 -10.82 0.66
C HIS A 112 19.23 -9.89 1.84
N ARG A 113 20.07 -8.88 2.00
CA ARG A 113 19.93 -7.89 3.09
C ARG A 113 18.83 -6.88 2.79
N ASP A 114 18.77 -6.41 1.55
CA ASP A 114 17.90 -5.33 1.15
C ASP A 114 16.87 -5.80 0.13
N PRO A 115 15.62 -5.36 0.23
CA PRO A 115 14.61 -5.69 -0.78
C PRO A 115 14.83 -4.89 -2.06
N ASP A 116 14.43 -5.48 -3.18
CA ASP A 116 14.25 -4.73 -4.42
C ASP A 116 12.95 -3.94 -4.31
N LEU A 117 12.97 -2.68 -4.70
CA LEU A 117 11.81 -1.79 -4.65
C LEU A 117 11.36 -1.39 -6.04
N PHE A 118 10.06 -1.45 -6.25
CA PHE A 118 9.40 -1.00 -7.47
C PHE A 118 8.34 0.01 -7.08
N ILE A 119 8.37 1.21 -7.67
CA ILE A 119 7.44 2.28 -7.33
C ILE A 119 6.65 2.69 -8.56
N GLU A 120 5.33 2.73 -8.42
CA GLU A 120 4.38 3.10 -9.46
C GLU A 120 3.56 4.30 -9.00
N ALA A 121 3.37 5.25 -9.90
CA ALA A 121 2.53 6.43 -9.65
C ALA A 121 1.38 6.44 -10.66
N THR A 122 0.16 6.62 -10.16
CA THR A 122 -1.04 6.70 -11.01
C THR A 122 -1.78 7.99 -10.71
N SER A 123 -2.13 8.73 -11.74
CA SER A 123 -2.96 9.94 -11.62
C SER A 123 -4.43 9.56 -11.78
N LEU A 124 -5.27 10.04 -10.87
CA LEU A 124 -6.71 9.85 -10.91
C LEU A 124 -7.41 11.20 -10.96
N VAL A 125 -8.42 11.31 -11.81
CA VAL A 125 -9.27 12.49 -11.91
C VAL A 125 -10.68 12.08 -11.48
N PHE A 126 -11.20 12.74 -10.45
CA PHE A 126 -12.52 12.44 -9.93
C PHE A 126 -13.56 13.31 -10.63
N LYS A 127 -14.70 12.71 -10.95
CA LYS A 127 -15.88 13.46 -11.38
C LYS A 127 -16.43 14.26 -10.20
N GLN A 128 -17.23 15.28 -10.48
CA GLN A 128 -17.94 15.98 -9.41
C GLN A 128 -19.07 15.11 -8.85
N TYR A 129 -19.18 15.08 -7.54
CA TYR A 129 -20.23 14.37 -6.82
C TYR A 129 -20.47 15.07 -5.46
N GLY A 130 -21.58 14.74 -4.83
CA GLY A 130 -21.93 15.33 -3.55
C GLY A 130 -21.96 14.32 -2.42
N LEU A 131 -22.42 14.78 -1.25
CA LEU A 131 -22.46 13.98 -0.03
C LEU A 131 -23.25 12.68 -0.16
N GLY A 132 -24.38 12.71 -0.88
CA GLY A 132 -25.20 11.51 -1.07
C GLY A 132 -24.44 10.39 -1.76
N THR A 133 -23.67 10.70 -2.80
CA THR A 133 -22.84 9.74 -3.51
C THR A 133 -21.74 9.17 -2.59
N VAL A 134 -21.11 10.03 -1.79
CA VAL A 134 -20.08 9.61 -0.84
C VAL A 134 -20.66 8.66 0.20
N GLN A 135 -21.83 8.98 0.74
CA GLN A 135 -22.50 8.14 1.74
C GLN A 135 -22.89 6.77 1.20
N GLU A 136 -23.32 6.69 -0.06
CA GLU A 136 -23.59 5.41 -0.72
C GLU A 136 -22.34 4.56 -0.90
N TYR A 137 -21.21 5.19 -1.21
CA TYR A 137 -19.95 4.50 -1.43
C TYR A 137 -19.38 3.91 -0.13
N LEU A 138 -19.48 4.63 0.96
CA LEU A 138 -19.01 4.20 2.28
C LEU A 138 -20.02 3.26 3.00
#